data_12bb1bd700b2817052bc7a16eed2da98
#
_entry.id   12bb1bd700b2817052bc7a16eed2da98
#
_cell.length_a   1.000
_cell.length_b   1.000
_cell.length_c   1.000
_cell.angle_alpha   90.00
_cell.angle_beta   90.00
_cell.angle_gamma   90.00
#
_symmetry.space_group_name_H-M   'P 1'
#
loop_
_entity.id
_entity.type
_entity.pdbx_description
1 polymer ?
#
loop_
_entity_poly.entity_id
_entity_poly.type
_entity_poly.pdbx_seq_one_letter_code
_entity_poly.pdbx_strand_id
1 'polypeptide(L)'
;FTPDSRALVASYGGKLWRIPLEGSGATEIPFRVTFDLDVGPLVEFDYPIEDTPTFAVRQIRDATPSPDGERLAFTALDRLYVSDTDGSDIRAVGQTDATQQQPAWSPDGEWIAFTSWSEGEQAGHLQKVRVDGSELTRLSIRPAIYRNPVWSPDGTRVVALKGDARAYLENSGPGAAFAANEVVWFPAGGGEATLVMPASGRSTPHFTQDPDRIYFTGSPDRLVSVRWDGTDEKTHVRVRGETPAGSSQGQPPSVIVMAPRGDQAMALIQGQIYTLTVPRVGEAPTVNVGSPENASFPARKLTRFGGEFPAWSGDAARVHWSLGNAHFVYDLEAADAFADSLEAAERAAGPSDDEEEEGEEDEEEDLYEPLEFRLEIQAPRDIPEGVVALTNARILTMDGDQVIEEGTVVVRNNRIAAVGETGSVEIPSGAETIDLAGRTIVPGFVDTHAHMWPAWQVHRKDQWMYWANLAYGVTTTRDPQTAQTDVLTYADLVRSGEITGPRIYSTGPGVFWQDNISSLDEARDLIRRYAEYYDTKTIKMYVAGNRQQRQWIIQAAREHEIMPTTE
;
A
#
# COMPACT_ATOMS: atom_id res chain seq x y z
N PHE A 1 32.13 -32.11 8.74
CA PHE A 1 33.16 -33.01 9.29
C PHE A 1 34.27 -33.19 8.27
N THR A 2 35.53 -33.40 8.78
CA THR A 2 36.61 -33.88 7.91
C THR A 2 36.31 -35.30 7.40
N PRO A 3 36.88 -35.74 6.25
CA PRO A 3 36.60 -37.08 5.71
C PRO A 3 36.93 -38.23 6.67
N ASP A 4 37.89 -38.03 7.58
CA ASP A 4 38.28 -38.97 8.65
C ASP A 4 37.39 -38.90 9.89
N SER A 5 36.37 -38.04 9.90
CA SER A 5 35.45 -37.80 11.00
C SER A 5 36.10 -37.41 12.33
N ARG A 6 37.31 -36.83 12.32
CA ARG A 6 38.05 -36.46 13.54
C ARG A 6 37.96 -34.99 13.88
N ALA A 7 37.47 -34.14 12.94
CA ALA A 7 37.33 -32.72 13.18
C ALA A 7 36.12 -32.14 12.42
N LEU A 8 35.66 -30.98 12.86
CA LEU A 8 34.75 -30.10 12.14
C LEU A 8 35.59 -29.03 11.43
N VAL A 9 35.14 -28.63 10.24
CA VAL A 9 35.53 -27.36 9.61
C VAL A 9 34.34 -26.43 9.73
N ALA A 10 34.56 -25.26 10.34
CA ALA A 10 33.53 -24.26 10.56
C ALA A 10 34.04 -22.86 10.21
N SER A 11 33.15 -21.98 9.75
CA SER A 11 33.45 -20.56 9.58
C SER A 11 32.82 -19.76 10.72
N TYR A 12 33.60 -18.95 11.39
CA TYR A 12 33.13 -17.96 12.36
C TYR A 12 34.18 -16.85 12.56
N GLY A 13 33.69 -15.66 12.91
CA GLY A 13 34.57 -14.50 13.09
C GLY A 13 35.38 -14.13 11.83
N GLY A 14 34.83 -14.36 10.63
CA GLY A 14 35.50 -14.07 9.34
C GLY A 14 36.66 -15.02 9.01
N LYS A 15 36.78 -16.15 9.68
CA LYS A 15 37.87 -17.13 9.51
C LYS A 15 37.33 -18.54 9.35
N LEU A 16 38.17 -19.43 8.78
CA LEU A 16 37.91 -20.88 8.77
C LEU A 16 38.68 -21.56 9.91
N TRP A 17 38.04 -22.50 10.58
CA TRP A 17 38.60 -23.21 11.72
C TRP A 17 38.47 -24.71 11.54
N ARG A 18 39.54 -25.43 11.91
CA ARG A 18 39.49 -26.87 12.13
C ARG A 18 39.36 -27.13 13.61
N ILE A 19 38.29 -27.75 14.04
CA ILE A 19 37.93 -28.01 15.45
C ILE A 19 37.98 -29.52 15.66
N PRO A 20 38.97 -30.06 16.39
CA PRO A 20 39.01 -31.48 16.71
C PRO A 20 37.78 -31.91 17.48
N LEU A 21 37.25 -33.12 17.21
CA LEU A 21 36.15 -33.71 17.99
C LEU A 21 36.62 -34.25 19.32
N GLU A 22 37.88 -34.62 19.42
CA GLU A 22 38.53 -35.05 20.69
C GLU A 22 39.74 -34.15 20.95
N GLY A 23 39.88 -33.72 22.20
CA GLY A 23 40.95 -32.81 22.60
C GLY A 23 40.54 -31.35 22.66
N SER A 24 41.47 -30.46 22.87
CA SER A 24 41.24 -29.03 23.00
C SER A 24 42.02 -28.23 21.95
N GLY A 25 41.37 -27.17 21.44
CA GLY A 25 41.98 -26.14 20.58
C GLY A 25 41.55 -26.20 19.15
N ALA A 26 40.79 -25.17 18.72
CA ALA A 26 40.52 -24.91 17.30
C ALA A 26 41.79 -24.37 16.62
N THR A 27 42.11 -24.86 15.44
CA THR A 27 43.22 -24.37 14.62
C THR A 27 42.65 -23.57 13.45
N GLU A 28 43.14 -22.35 13.27
CA GLU A 28 42.79 -21.53 12.09
C GLU A 28 43.28 -22.19 10.80
N ILE A 29 42.44 -22.30 9.79
CA ILE A 29 42.81 -22.66 8.45
C ILE A 29 43.02 -21.34 7.70
N PRO A 30 44.26 -20.89 7.50
CA PRO A 30 44.51 -19.64 6.82
C PRO A 30 44.11 -19.77 5.33
N PHE A 31 43.36 -18.81 4.84
CA PHE A 31 43.08 -18.72 3.42
C PHE A 31 43.12 -17.26 2.97
N ARG A 32 43.46 -17.07 1.72
CA ARG A 32 43.39 -15.78 1.05
C ARG A 32 42.74 -15.99 -0.31
N VAL A 33 41.72 -15.21 -0.57
CA VAL A 33 41.04 -15.16 -1.88
C VAL A 33 41.27 -13.77 -2.45
N THR A 34 41.74 -13.72 -3.66
CA THR A 34 41.80 -12.48 -4.47
C THR A 34 40.93 -12.73 -5.70
N PHE A 35 39.97 -11.87 -5.93
CA PHE A 35 39.14 -11.91 -7.12
C PHE A 35 38.94 -10.47 -7.63
N ASP A 36 38.84 -10.34 -8.91
CA ASP A 36 38.42 -9.11 -9.57
C ASP A 36 36.91 -9.23 -9.81
N LEU A 37 36.18 -8.27 -9.32
CA LEU A 37 34.73 -8.20 -9.48
C LEU A 37 34.43 -7.01 -10.40
N ASP A 38 33.95 -7.30 -11.61
CA ASP A 38 33.35 -6.27 -12.43
C ASP A 38 32.02 -5.85 -11.78
N VAL A 39 32.04 -4.69 -11.15
CA VAL A 39 30.82 -4.02 -10.68
C VAL A 39 30.24 -3.34 -11.90
N GLY A 40 29.03 -3.72 -12.31
CA GLY A 40 28.35 -3.07 -13.44
C GLY A 40 28.20 -1.56 -13.22
N PRO A 41 27.72 -0.84 -14.23
CA PRO A 41 27.55 0.61 -14.12
C PRO A 41 26.65 0.93 -12.92
N LEU A 42 27.03 1.97 -12.17
CA LEU A 42 26.21 2.49 -11.09
C LEU A 42 24.85 2.94 -11.64
N VAL A 43 23.77 2.47 -11.04
CA VAL A 43 22.41 2.91 -11.36
C VAL A 43 22.08 4.04 -10.41
N GLU A 44 22.24 5.27 -10.86
CA GLU A 44 22.08 6.48 -10.07
C GLU A 44 21.33 7.51 -10.90
N PHE A 45 20.35 8.16 -10.28
CA PHE A 45 19.54 9.19 -10.90
C PHE A 45 19.46 10.40 -9.97
N ASP A 46 19.41 11.59 -10.57
CA ASP A 46 19.23 12.84 -9.84
C ASP A 46 17.73 13.10 -9.61
N TYR A 47 17.31 13.13 -8.36
CA TYR A 47 15.95 13.47 -7.99
C TYR A 47 15.90 14.86 -7.36
N PRO A 48 15.32 15.87 -8.04
CA PRO A 48 15.19 17.19 -7.47
C PRO A 48 14.31 17.17 -6.22
N ILE A 49 14.72 17.92 -5.19
CA ILE A 49 13.85 18.17 -4.03
C ILE A 49 12.81 19.19 -4.45
N GLU A 50 11.57 18.74 -4.53
CA GLU A 50 10.44 19.63 -4.85
C GLU A 50 10.22 20.67 -3.74
N ASP A 51 9.99 21.92 -4.17
CA ASP A 51 9.79 23.07 -3.29
C ASP A 51 8.62 23.95 -3.77
N THR A 52 7.67 23.33 -4.45
CA THR A 52 6.45 24.00 -4.93
C THR A 52 5.48 24.25 -3.77
N PRO A 53 4.68 25.32 -3.80
CA PRO A 53 3.72 25.64 -2.73
C PRO A 53 2.66 24.56 -2.51
N THR A 54 2.36 23.78 -3.54
CA THR A 54 1.42 22.64 -3.49
C THR A 54 2.07 21.38 -4.06
N PHE A 55 1.46 20.25 -3.80
CA PHE A 55 1.83 18.97 -4.40
C PHE A 55 0.57 18.17 -4.74
N ALA A 56 0.65 17.31 -5.74
CA ALA A 56 -0.41 16.35 -6.06
C ALA A 56 -0.39 15.22 -5.02
N VAL A 57 -1.56 14.92 -4.45
CA VAL A 57 -1.73 13.79 -3.52
C VAL A 57 -1.52 12.49 -4.28
N ARG A 58 -0.62 11.64 -3.79
CA ARG A 58 -0.19 10.44 -4.51
C ARG A 58 -1.19 9.30 -4.47
N GLN A 59 -2.11 9.27 -3.50
CA GLN A 59 -2.96 8.12 -3.30
C GLN A 59 -4.39 8.51 -2.95
N ILE A 60 -5.34 7.88 -3.65
CA ILE A 60 -6.73 7.74 -3.22
C ILE A 60 -6.92 6.34 -2.62
N ARG A 61 -7.73 6.23 -1.58
CA ARG A 61 -7.91 4.98 -0.85
C ARG A 61 -9.39 4.63 -0.74
N ASP A 62 -9.65 3.31 -0.66
CA ASP A 62 -10.99 2.76 -0.41
C ASP A 62 -12.06 3.31 -1.36
N ALA A 63 -11.68 3.59 -2.62
CA ALA A 63 -12.59 4.12 -3.61
C ALA A 63 -13.73 3.13 -3.88
N THR A 64 -14.97 3.59 -3.71
CA THR A 64 -16.17 2.77 -3.86
C THR A 64 -17.23 3.49 -4.69
N PRO A 65 -17.78 2.87 -5.75
CA PRO A 65 -18.83 3.47 -6.56
C PRO A 65 -20.15 3.55 -5.80
N SER A 66 -20.95 4.57 -6.10
CA SER A 66 -22.34 4.68 -5.64
C SER A 66 -23.20 3.54 -6.19
N PRO A 67 -24.36 3.23 -5.59
CA PRO A 67 -25.23 2.15 -6.06
C PRO A 67 -25.70 2.29 -7.51
N ASP A 68 -25.83 3.53 -7.99
CA ASP A 68 -26.17 3.86 -9.40
C ASP A 68 -24.95 3.86 -10.33
N GLY A 69 -23.72 3.82 -9.79
CA GLY A 69 -22.47 3.84 -10.54
C GLY A 69 -22.06 5.22 -11.08
N GLU A 70 -22.81 6.29 -10.76
CA GLU A 70 -22.55 7.63 -11.29
C GLU A 70 -21.48 8.41 -10.48
N ARG A 71 -21.33 8.08 -9.20
CA ARG A 71 -20.42 8.76 -8.28
C ARG A 71 -19.43 7.81 -7.62
N LEU A 72 -18.37 8.39 -7.09
CA LEU A 72 -17.32 7.70 -6.35
C LEU A 72 -17.15 8.34 -4.97
N ALA A 73 -17.08 7.54 -3.90
CA ALA A 73 -16.61 7.97 -2.60
C ALA A 73 -15.24 7.37 -2.34
N PHE A 74 -14.30 8.16 -1.83
CA PHE A 74 -12.93 7.74 -1.57
C PHE A 74 -12.30 8.60 -0.48
N THR A 75 -11.12 8.22 -0.01
CA THR A 75 -10.35 9.05 0.90
C THR A 75 -9.00 9.44 0.31
N ALA A 76 -8.55 10.64 0.64
CA ALA A 76 -7.23 11.17 0.31
C ALA A 76 -6.77 12.06 1.47
N LEU A 77 -5.50 11.96 1.89
CA LEU A 77 -4.99 12.66 3.08
C LEU A 77 -5.89 12.47 4.31
N ASP A 78 -6.41 11.26 4.49
CA ASP A 78 -7.31 10.90 5.59
C ASP A 78 -8.58 11.75 5.68
N ARG A 79 -9.07 12.27 4.54
CA ARG A 79 -10.31 13.03 4.41
C ARG A 79 -11.22 12.37 3.38
N LEU A 80 -12.52 12.42 3.64
CA LEU A 80 -13.54 11.86 2.77
C LEU A 80 -13.87 12.82 1.61
N TYR A 81 -13.89 12.27 0.40
CA TYR A 81 -14.25 12.97 -0.83
C TYR A 81 -15.35 12.22 -1.58
N VAL A 82 -16.06 12.98 -2.39
CA VAL A 82 -16.99 12.48 -3.41
C VAL A 82 -16.66 13.15 -4.74
N SER A 83 -16.74 12.39 -5.83
CA SER A 83 -16.63 12.87 -7.21
C SER A 83 -17.63 12.17 -8.11
N ASP A 84 -17.76 12.61 -9.35
CA ASP A 84 -18.29 11.76 -10.39
C ASP A 84 -17.31 10.60 -10.68
N THR A 85 -17.79 9.51 -11.27
CA THR A 85 -16.97 8.30 -11.50
C THR A 85 -15.81 8.55 -12.46
N ASP A 86 -15.92 9.55 -13.33
CA ASP A 86 -14.86 9.99 -14.27
C ASP A 86 -13.80 10.90 -13.60
N GLY A 87 -13.90 11.13 -12.30
CA GLY A 87 -12.98 12.00 -11.56
C GLY A 87 -13.30 13.49 -11.66
N SER A 88 -14.42 13.89 -12.26
CA SER A 88 -14.89 15.28 -12.20
C SER A 88 -15.62 15.59 -10.88
N ASP A 89 -15.85 16.88 -10.61
CA ASP A 89 -16.54 17.41 -9.41
C ASP A 89 -16.01 16.87 -8.06
N ILE A 90 -14.69 16.76 -7.92
CA ILE A 90 -14.08 16.31 -6.66
C ILE A 90 -14.36 17.30 -5.54
N ARG A 91 -15.00 16.86 -4.47
CA ARG A 91 -15.29 17.69 -3.29
C ARG A 91 -15.15 16.92 -1.99
N ALA A 92 -14.62 17.58 -0.98
CA ALA A 92 -14.54 17.02 0.36
C ALA A 92 -15.91 17.07 1.05
N VAL A 93 -16.25 16.03 1.80
CA VAL A 93 -17.53 15.92 2.52
C VAL A 93 -17.31 15.58 3.98
N GLY A 94 -18.19 16.06 4.87
CA GLY A 94 -18.21 15.71 6.29
C GLY A 94 -16.92 16.04 7.05
N GLN A 95 -16.32 17.20 6.81
CA GLN A 95 -15.04 17.59 7.40
C GLN A 95 -15.04 17.58 8.92
N THR A 96 -14.03 16.95 9.52
CA THR A 96 -13.76 16.89 10.96
C THR A 96 -12.26 17.00 11.22
N ASP A 97 -11.87 17.19 12.49
CA ASP A 97 -10.45 17.11 12.89
C ASP A 97 -9.93 15.65 12.96
N ALA A 98 -10.85 14.70 13.01
CA ALA A 98 -10.53 13.27 13.01
C ALA A 98 -10.17 12.79 11.60
N THR A 99 -9.38 11.74 11.50
CA THR A 99 -9.15 11.04 10.23
C THR A 99 -10.44 10.38 9.75
N GLN A 100 -10.60 10.21 8.46
CA GLN A 100 -11.77 9.60 7.82
C GLN A 100 -11.29 8.55 6.84
N GLN A 101 -11.77 7.30 6.96
CA GLN A 101 -11.36 6.19 6.09
C GLN A 101 -12.53 5.23 5.81
N GLN A 102 -12.34 4.42 4.78
CA GLN A 102 -13.20 3.30 4.43
C GLN A 102 -14.67 3.70 4.23
N PRO A 103 -14.97 4.55 3.24
CA PRO A 103 -16.34 4.95 2.92
C PRO A 103 -17.18 3.77 2.41
N ALA A 104 -18.47 3.80 2.73
CA ALA A 104 -19.46 2.85 2.26
C ALA A 104 -20.81 3.54 1.98
N TRP A 105 -21.31 3.42 0.77
CA TRP A 105 -22.57 3.99 0.34
C TRP A 105 -23.77 3.30 0.97
N SER A 106 -24.78 4.05 1.36
CA SER A 106 -26.10 3.49 1.64
C SER A 106 -26.78 3.00 0.37
N PRO A 107 -27.70 2.01 0.44
CA PRO A 107 -28.35 1.45 -0.75
C PRO A 107 -29.15 2.46 -1.58
N ASP A 108 -29.63 3.55 -0.97
CA ASP A 108 -30.33 4.65 -1.61
C ASP A 108 -29.40 5.70 -2.23
N GLY A 109 -28.07 5.59 -2.01
CA GLY A 109 -27.07 6.54 -2.49
C GLY A 109 -27.11 7.92 -1.83
N GLU A 110 -27.85 8.09 -0.71
CA GLU A 110 -27.98 9.37 -0.01
C GLU A 110 -26.93 9.58 1.08
N TRP A 111 -26.39 8.49 1.65
CA TRP A 111 -25.48 8.52 2.79
C TRP A 111 -24.18 7.78 2.52
N ILE A 112 -23.11 8.21 3.17
CA ILE A 112 -21.84 7.52 3.22
C ILE A 112 -21.51 7.24 4.69
N ALA A 113 -21.41 5.96 5.06
CA ALA A 113 -20.82 5.54 6.33
C ALA A 113 -19.30 5.47 6.19
N PHE A 114 -18.56 5.80 7.25
CA PHE A 114 -17.11 5.78 7.26
C PHE A 114 -16.57 5.58 8.67
N THR A 115 -15.32 5.16 8.77
CA THR A 115 -14.61 5.08 10.06
C THR A 115 -13.81 6.36 10.28
N SER A 116 -13.63 6.74 11.54
CA SER A 116 -12.83 7.90 11.92
C SER A 116 -11.95 7.56 13.12
N TRP A 117 -10.82 8.28 13.23
CA TRP A 117 -9.95 8.22 14.41
C TRP A 117 -9.66 9.64 14.90
N SER A 118 -9.85 9.88 16.20
CA SER A 118 -9.58 11.15 16.86
C SER A 118 -8.39 11.02 17.80
N GLU A 119 -7.34 11.79 17.55
CA GLU A 119 -6.19 11.84 18.45
C GLU A 119 -6.55 12.41 19.82
N GLY A 120 -7.46 13.38 19.87
CA GLY A 120 -7.91 13.99 21.12
C GLY A 120 -8.68 13.02 22.01
N GLU A 121 -9.48 12.12 21.43
CA GLU A 121 -10.21 11.08 22.15
C GLU A 121 -9.37 9.80 22.31
N GLN A 122 -8.26 9.65 21.57
CA GLN A 122 -7.48 8.42 21.40
C GLN A 122 -8.35 7.20 21.05
N ALA A 123 -9.34 7.44 20.22
CA ALA A 123 -10.33 6.45 19.83
C ALA A 123 -11.02 6.83 18.53
N GLY A 124 -11.61 5.83 17.89
CA GLY A 124 -12.36 5.96 16.66
C GLY A 124 -13.87 5.85 16.87
N HIS A 125 -14.59 6.25 15.83
CA HIS A 125 -16.03 6.15 15.73
C HIS A 125 -16.47 5.68 14.34
N LEU A 126 -17.60 4.98 14.31
CA LEU A 126 -18.36 4.79 13.09
C LEU A 126 -19.27 6.00 12.90
N GLN A 127 -19.20 6.64 11.74
CA GLN A 127 -19.96 7.85 11.41
C GLN A 127 -20.68 7.67 10.07
N LYS A 128 -21.64 8.53 9.78
CA LYS A 128 -22.23 8.72 8.46
C LYS A 128 -22.43 10.20 8.16
N VAL A 129 -22.44 10.53 6.89
CA VAL A 129 -22.69 11.88 6.38
C VAL A 129 -23.56 11.79 5.13
N ARG A 130 -24.40 12.81 4.88
CA ARG A 130 -25.07 12.92 3.60
C ARG A 130 -24.06 13.21 2.48
N VAL A 131 -24.36 12.72 1.31
CA VAL A 131 -23.50 12.87 0.15
C VAL A 131 -23.22 14.34 -0.23
N ASP A 132 -24.11 15.26 0.14
CA ASP A 132 -23.91 16.71 -0.02
C ASP A 132 -23.00 17.33 1.07
N GLY A 133 -22.52 16.52 2.03
CA GLY A 133 -21.69 16.95 3.16
C GLY A 133 -22.48 17.40 4.40
N SER A 134 -23.80 17.44 4.34
CA SER A 134 -24.66 17.80 5.47
C SER A 134 -24.90 16.63 6.43
N GLU A 135 -25.51 16.90 7.58
CA GLU A 135 -25.99 15.92 8.55
C GLU A 135 -24.93 14.88 8.99
N LEU A 136 -23.71 15.32 9.29
CA LEU A 136 -22.71 14.43 9.87
C LEU A 136 -23.21 13.87 11.22
N THR A 137 -23.30 12.55 11.31
CA THR A 137 -23.89 11.84 12.46
C THR A 137 -22.98 10.71 12.91
N ARG A 138 -22.76 10.62 14.23
CA ARG A 138 -22.05 9.50 14.85
C ARG A 138 -23.01 8.30 14.98
N LEU A 139 -22.66 7.15 14.40
CA LEU A 139 -23.43 5.91 14.52
C LEU A 139 -23.10 5.14 15.80
N SER A 140 -21.82 5.13 16.20
CA SER A 140 -21.36 4.44 17.40
C SER A 140 -21.44 5.33 18.64
N ILE A 141 -22.02 4.84 19.73
CA ILE A 141 -22.03 5.53 21.04
C ILE A 141 -20.66 5.38 21.72
N ARG A 142 -20.08 4.17 21.67
CA ARG A 142 -18.81 3.88 22.36
C ARG A 142 -17.62 4.12 21.44
N PRO A 143 -16.58 4.83 21.94
CA PRO A 143 -15.33 4.95 21.21
C PRO A 143 -14.61 3.59 21.15
N ALA A 144 -14.07 3.25 19.98
CA ALA A 144 -13.36 2.00 19.72
C ALA A 144 -12.53 2.13 18.44
N ILE A 145 -11.82 1.11 18.01
CA ILE A 145 -11.39 1.02 16.61
C ILE A 145 -12.51 0.36 15.80
N TYR A 146 -12.90 0.99 14.69
CA TYR A 146 -13.89 0.48 13.75
C TYR A 146 -13.26 0.35 12.36
N ARG A 147 -13.69 -0.67 11.60
CA ARG A 147 -13.17 -0.93 10.25
C ARG A 147 -14.21 -1.55 9.34
N ASN A 148 -14.04 -1.32 8.03
CA ASN A 148 -14.81 -1.93 6.95
C ASN A 148 -16.34 -1.82 7.18
N PRO A 149 -16.88 -0.61 7.32
CA PRO A 149 -18.32 -0.44 7.41
C PRO A 149 -19.01 -0.87 6.12
N VAL A 150 -20.19 -1.45 6.23
CA VAL A 150 -21.04 -1.80 5.09
C VAL A 150 -22.50 -1.71 5.49
N TRP A 151 -23.33 -1.16 4.62
CA TRP A 151 -24.78 -1.08 4.84
C TRP A 151 -25.47 -2.39 4.52
N SER A 152 -26.49 -2.74 5.31
CA SER A 152 -27.40 -3.81 4.94
C SER A 152 -28.20 -3.44 3.68
N PRO A 153 -28.63 -4.41 2.85
CA PRO A 153 -29.35 -4.13 1.60
C PRO A 153 -30.64 -3.33 1.79
N ASP A 154 -31.28 -3.44 2.96
CA ASP A 154 -32.48 -2.69 3.33
C ASP A 154 -32.21 -1.27 3.88
N GLY A 155 -30.93 -0.89 4.01
CA GLY A 155 -30.52 0.41 4.55
C GLY A 155 -30.78 0.63 6.04
N THR A 156 -31.22 -0.40 6.78
CA THR A 156 -31.61 -0.25 8.20
C THR A 156 -30.47 -0.43 9.19
N ARG A 157 -29.35 -1.03 8.74
CA ARG A 157 -28.20 -1.38 9.60
C ARG A 157 -26.88 -1.09 8.90
N VAL A 158 -25.84 -0.87 9.70
CA VAL A 158 -24.45 -0.81 9.25
C VAL A 158 -23.65 -1.86 10.02
N VAL A 159 -23.03 -2.80 9.31
CA VAL A 159 -22.09 -3.80 9.85
C VAL A 159 -20.69 -3.22 9.82
N ALA A 160 -19.89 -3.51 10.84
CA ALA A 160 -18.47 -3.14 10.88
C ALA A 160 -17.65 -4.14 11.71
N LEU A 161 -16.36 -4.15 11.50
CA LEU A 161 -15.41 -4.74 12.45
C LEU A 161 -15.15 -3.73 13.56
N LYS A 162 -15.11 -4.20 14.81
CA LYS A 162 -14.88 -3.38 16.00
C LYS A 162 -13.80 -4.02 16.87
N GLY A 163 -13.03 -3.21 17.57
CA GLY A 163 -12.06 -3.67 18.54
C GLY A 163 -11.70 -2.64 19.60
N ASP A 164 -10.80 -3.01 20.47
CA ASP A 164 -10.34 -2.16 21.56
C ASP A 164 -9.40 -1.06 21.06
N ALA A 165 -9.71 0.20 21.38
CA ALA A 165 -8.92 1.37 20.97
C ALA A 165 -7.50 1.34 21.55
N ARG A 166 -7.34 0.84 22.78
CA ARG A 166 -6.03 0.72 23.43
C ARG A 166 -5.18 -0.33 22.73
N ALA A 167 -5.75 -1.49 22.39
CA ALA A 167 -5.05 -2.51 21.63
C ALA A 167 -4.57 -1.97 20.26
N TYR A 168 -5.36 -1.10 19.62
CA TYR A 168 -4.93 -0.42 18.39
C TYR A 168 -3.78 0.57 18.65
N LEU A 169 -3.83 1.36 19.73
CA LEU A 169 -2.78 2.34 20.07
C LEU A 169 -1.44 1.67 20.44
N GLU A 170 -1.50 0.54 21.14
CA GLU A 170 -0.31 -0.21 21.58
C GLU A 170 0.37 -0.99 20.44
N ASN A 171 -0.23 -1.01 19.24
CA ASN A 171 0.29 -1.72 18.06
C ASN A 171 0.62 -0.76 16.91
N SER A 172 1.42 -1.26 15.97
CA SER A 172 1.77 -0.57 14.73
C SER A 172 1.68 -1.53 13.54
N GLY A 173 1.77 -1.02 12.32
CA GLY A 173 1.71 -1.82 11.09
C GLY A 173 0.51 -2.76 11.07
N PRO A 174 0.72 -4.04 10.72
CA PRO A 174 -0.37 -5.02 10.65
C PRO A 174 -1.02 -5.29 12.01
N GLY A 175 -0.29 -5.16 13.13
CA GLY A 175 -0.84 -5.36 14.47
C GLY A 175 -1.97 -4.39 14.79
N ALA A 176 -1.85 -3.13 14.37
CA ALA A 176 -2.91 -2.15 14.49
C ALA A 176 -4.15 -2.58 13.68
N ALA A 177 -3.95 -3.09 12.46
CA ALA A 177 -5.05 -3.57 11.63
C ALA A 177 -5.83 -4.74 12.27
N PHE A 178 -5.17 -5.62 13.02
CA PHE A 178 -5.81 -6.77 13.67
C PHE A 178 -6.51 -6.44 15.00
N ALA A 179 -6.41 -5.21 15.51
CA ALA A 179 -7.09 -4.80 16.74
C ALA A 179 -8.63 -4.89 16.65
N ALA A 180 -9.21 -4.72 15.45
CA ALA A 180 -10.65 -4.89 15.21
C ALA A 180 -10.98 -6.38 15.01
N ASN A 181 -11.45 -7.05 16.06
CA ASN A 181 -11.60 -8.51 16.15
C ASN A 181 -13.02 -8.99 16.44
N GLU A 182 -14.02 -8.10 16.46
CA GLU A 182 -15.45 -8.40 16.61
C GLU A 182 -16.21 -7.95 15.36
N VAL A 183 -17.17 -8.74 14.90
CA VAL A 183 -18.17 -8.33 13.91
C VAL A 183 -19.37 -7.79 14.67
N VAL A 184 -19.75 -6.55 14.41
CA VAL A 184 -20.88 -5.87 15.04
C VAL A 184 -21.78 -5.21 14.00
N TRP A 185 -23.03 -4.91 14.36
CA TRP A 185 -23.88 -4.04 13.57
C TRP A 185 -24.50 -2.93 14.43
N PHE A 186 -24.87 -1.85 13.79
CA PHE A 186 -25.52 -0.67 14.35
C PHE A 186 -26.82 -0.39 13.60
N PRO A 187 -27.88 0.13 14.27
CA PRO A 187 -29.00 0.74 13.57
C PRO A 187 -28.51 1.89 12.67
N ALA A 188 -29.11 2.08 11.51
CA ALA A 188 -28.78 3.18 10.59
C ALA A 188 -28.96 4.58 11.21
N GLY A 189 -29.80 4.70 12.24
CA GLY A 189 -29.96 5.91 13.04
C GLY A 189 -28.92 6.12 14.14
N GLY A 190 -27.97 5.18 14.29
CA GLY A 190 -27.01 5.14 15.40
C GLY A 190 -27.55 4.44 16.63
N GLY A 191 -26.67 4.10 17.58
CA GLY A 191 -27.03 3.43 18.81
C GLY A 191 -25.96 2.49 19.35
N GLU A 192 -26.35 1.60 20.26
CA GLU A 192 -25.46 0.56 20.77
C GLU A 192 -25.18 -0.50 19.72
N ALA A 193 -23.93 -0.97 19.71
CA ALA A 193 -23.52 -2.07 18.86
C ALA A 193 -24.15 -3.39 19.28
N THR A 194 -24.65 -4.16 18.34
CA THR A 194 -25.01 -5.56 18.54
C THR A 194 -23.90 -6.47 18.03
N LEU A 195 -23.37 -7.33 18.89
CA LEU A 195 -22.38 -8.31 18.52
C LEU A 195 -23.01 -9.39 17.63
N VAL A 196 -22.39 -9.64 16.47
CA VAL A 196 -22.73 -10.79 15.61
C VAL A 196 -21.89 -11.99 16.04
N MET A 197 -20.56 -11.82 16.03
CA MET A 197 -19.61 -12.89 16.36
C MET A 197 -18.18 -12.32 16.51
N PRO A 198 -17.23 -13.07 17.09
CA PRO A 198 -15.80 -12.78 16.93
C PRO A 198 -15.39 -12.86 15.46
N ALA A 199 -14.54 -11.95 14.99
CA ALA A 199 -14.11 -11.93 13.59
C ALA A 199 -13.30 -13.18 13.20
N SER A 200 -12.39 -13.67 14.07
CA SER A 200 -11.64 -14.94 13.91
C SER A 200 -11.04 -15.12 12.50
N GLY A 201 -10.36 -14.08 12.00
CA GLY A 201 -9.76 -14.08 10.66
C GLY A 201 -10.74 -13.83 9.51
N ARG A 202 -11.96 -13.36 9.80
CA ARG A 202 -12.90 -12.86 8.80
C ARG A 202 -12.70 -11.36 8.65
N SER A 203 -12.71 -10.90 7.41
CA SER A 203 -12.55 -9.50 7.03
C SER A 203 -13.54 -9.13 5.92
N THR A 204 -13.58 -7.87 5.55
CA THR A 204 -14.33 -7.37 4.39
C THR A 204 -15.79 -7.85 4.41
N PRO A 205 -16.60 -7.46 5.45
CA PRO A 205 -18.02 -7.76 5.44
C PRO A 205 -18.69 -7.15 4.21
N HIS A 206 -19.59 -7.89 3.57
CA HIS A 206 -20.33 -7.44 2.40
C HIS A 206 -21.65 -8.18 2.25
N PHE A 207 -22.52 -7.69 1.37
CA PHE A 207 -23.83 -8.24 1.13
C PHE A 207 -24.04 -8.61 -0.33
N THR A 208 -24.94 -9.54 -0.54
CA THR A 208 -25.49 -9.93 -1.85
C THR A 208 -26.99 -9.65 -1.88
N GLN A 209 -27.71 -10.23 -2.83
CA GLN A 209 -29.18 -10.21 -2.84
C GLN A 209 -29.82 -11.00 -1.68
N ASP A 210 -29.05 -11.83 -0.96
CA ASP A 210 -29.52 -12.55 0.23
C ASP A 210 -29.44 -11.61 1.45
N PRO A 211 -30.57 -11.05 1.94
CA PRO A 211 -30.56 -10.08 3.04
C PRO A 211 -30.35 -10.75 4.40
N ASP A 212 -30.44 -12.08 4.48
CA ASP A 212 -30.37 -12.83 5.73
C ASP A 212 -28.93 -13.21 6.10
N ARG A 213 -27.94 -12.91 5.21
CA ARG A 213 -26.57 -13.35 5.40
C ARG A 213 -25.57 -12.20 5.21
N ILE A 214 -24.53 -12.21 6.04
CA ILE A 214 -23.36 -11.35 5.93
C ILE A 214 -22.23 -12.21 5.35
N TYR A 215 -21.63 -11.75 4.26
CA TYR A 215 -20.50 -12.41 3.60
C TYR A 215 -19.18 -11.81 4.08
N PHE A 216 -18.10 -12.63 4.01
CA PHE A 216 -16.76 -12.24 4.44
C PHE A 216 -15.69 -12.92 3.59
N THR A 217 -14.54 -12.26 3.49
CA THR A 217 -13.27 -12.93 3.22
C THR A 217 -12.88 -13.72 4.47
N GLY A 218 -12.78 -15.03 4.39
CA GLY A 218 -12.42 -15.94 5.49
C GLY A 218 -11.01 -16.50 5.31
N SER A 219 -10.20 -16.37 6.35
CA SER A 219 -8.81 -16.87 6.32
C SER A 219 -8.75 -18.40 6.16
N PRO A 220 -7.77 -18.94 5.42
CA PRO A 220 -6.80 -18.19 4.60
C PRO A 220 -7.29 -17.88 3.18
N ASP A 221 -8.32 -18.57 2.66
CA ASP A 221 -8.62 -18.63 1.22
C ASP A 221 -10.11 -18.77 0.91
N ARG A 222 -10.99 -18.47 1.85
CA ARG A 222 -12.42 -18.79 1.76
C ARG A 222 -13.30 -17.57 1.55
N LEU A 223 -14.31 -17.69 0.71
CA LEU A 223 -15.52 -16.87 0.77
C LEU A 223 -16.52 -17.55 1.70
N VAL A 224 -16.88 -16.88 2.79
CA VAL A 224 -17.80 -17.42 3.78
C VAL A 224 -18.99 -16.51 4.01
N SER A 225 -20.10 -17.03 4.51
CA SER A 225 -21.23 -16.23 5.00
C SER A 225 -21.81 -16.80 6.29
N VAL A 226 -22.40 -15.93 7.09
CA VAL A 226 -23.10 -16.27 8.34
C VAL A 226 -24.46 -15.59 8.39
N ARG A 227 -25.35 -16.05 9.25
CA ARG A 227 -26.59 -15.33 9.58
C ARG A 227 -26.31 -14.13 10.49
N TRP A 228 -27.29 -13.25 10.66
CA TRP A 228 -27.20 -12.04 11.51
C TRP A 228 -26.90 -12.34 12.99
N ASP A 229 -27.12 -13.57 13.44
CA ASP A 229 -26.79 -14.03 14.78
C ASP A 229 -25.43 -14.75 14.88
N GLY A 230 -24.64 -14.72 13.79
CA GLY A 230 -23.34 -15.37 13.71
C GLY A 230 -23.39 -16.89 13.53
N THR A 231 -24.57 -17.48 13.36
CA THR A 231 -24.75 -18.93 13.17
C THR A 231 -24.76 -19.32 11.70
N ASP A 232 -24.83 -20.65 11.44
CA ASP A 232 -24.96 -21.24 10.10
C ASP A 232 -23.88 -20.74 9.12
N GLU A 233 -22.60 -20.82 9.53
CA GLU A 233 -21.50 -20.50 8.63
C GLU A 233 -21.49 -21.42 7.41
N LYS A 234 -21.41 -20.81 6.22
CA LYS A 234 -21.26 -21.51 4.94
C LYS A 234 -19.99 -21.05 4.26
N THR A 235 -19.19 -22.00 3.77
CA THR A 235 -18.12 -21.73 2.82
C THR A 235 -18.69 -21.88 1.43
N HIS A 236 -18.50 -20.89 0.55
CA HIS A 236 -19.02 -20.88 -0.81
C HIS A 236 -17.99 -21.33 -1.83
N VAL A 237 -16.74 -20.87 -1.68
CA VAL A 237 -15.62 -21.22 -2.53
C VAL A 237 -14.30 -21.03 -1.77
N ARG A 238 -13.27 -21.77 -2.18
CA ARG A 238 -11.87 -21.49 -1.85
C ARG A 238 -11.17 -20.96 -3.08
N VAL A 239 -10.34 -19.94 -2.90
CA VAL A 239 -9.65 -19.28 -4.01
C VAL A 239 -8.15 -19.40 -3.82
N ARG A 240 -7.44 -19.74 -4.88
CA ARG A 240 -5.98 -19.81 -4.93
C ARG A 240 -5.47 -19.06 -6.14
N GLY A 241 -4.41 -18.31 -5.96
CA GLY A 241 -3.63 -17.70 -7.03
C GLY A 241 -2.53 -18.62 -7.55
N GLU A 242 -1.61 -18.07 -8.28
CA GLU A 242 -0.45 -18.78 -8.79
C GLU A 242 0.31 -19.51 -7.69
N THR A 243 0.95 -20.61 -8.08
CA THR A 243 1.85 -21.36 -7.18
C THR A 243 3.27 -20.91 -7.45
N PRO A 244 3.88 -20.13 -6.54
CA PRO A 244 5.23 -19.63 -6.73
C PRO A 244 6.25 -20.77 -6.82
N ALA A 245 7.34 -20.55 -7.53
CA ALA A 245 8.42 -21.52 -7.68
C ALA A 245 8.93 -22.02 -6.30
N GLY A 246 8.94 -23.32 -6.09
CA GLY A 246 9.34 -23.93 -4.81
C GLY A 246 8.25 -24.01 -3.75
N SER A 247 7.04 -23.49 -4.01
CA SER A 247 5.86 -23.69 -3.17
C SER A 247 5.05 -24.91 -3.62
N SER A 248 4.31 -25.51 -2.68
CA SER A 248 3.34 -26.58 -2.98
C SER A 248 1.89 -26.06 -2.99
N GLN A 249 1.67 -24.79 -2.71
CA GLN A 249 0.34 -24.20 -2.61
C GLN A 249 0.30 -22.85 -3.33
N GLY A 250 -0.80 -22.60 -4.02
CA GLY A 250 -1.10 -21.31 -4.63
C GLY A 250 -1.27 -20.21 -3.57
N GLN A 251 -0.99 -18.99 -3.97
CA GLN A 251 -1.10 -17.79 -3.11
C GLN A 251 -2.54 -17.61 -2.60
N PRO A 252 -2.73 -17.36 -1.30
CA PRO A 252 -4.06 -17.05 -0.78
C PRO A 252 -4.47 -15.62 -1.14
N PRO A 253 -5.77 -15.35 -1.34
CA PRO A 253 -6.28 -14.00 -1.52
C PRO A 253 -6.23 -13.19 -0.21
N SER A 254 -5.96 -11.90 -0.32
CA SER A 254 -6.14 -10.94 0.77
C SER A 254 -7.59 -10.46 0.89
N VAL A 255 -8.33 -10.47 -0.23
CA VAL A 255 -9.74 -10.07 -0.32
C VAL A 255 -10.47 -11.06 -1.23
N ILE A 256 -11.67 -11.48 -0.82
CA ILE A 256 -12.66 -12.15 -1.67
C ILE A 256 -14.02 -11.49 -1.41
N VAL A 257 -14.63 -10.94 -2.45
CA VAL A 257 -15.94 -10.27 -2.35
C VAL A 257 -16.90 -10.85 -3.38
N MET A 258 -18.02 -11.37 -2.90
CA MET A 258 -19.10 -11.82 -3.76
C MET A 258 -19.75 -10.62 -4.47
N ALA A 259 -20.09 -10.77 -5.72
CA ALA A 259 -20.85 -9.75 -6.44
C ALA A 259 -22.20 -9.47 -5.74
N PRO A 260 -22.68 -8.23 -5.76
CA PRO A 260 -23.99 -7.90 -5.19
C PRO A 260 -25.14 -8.64 -5.87
N ARG A 261 -24.94 -9.08 -7.12
CA ARG A 261 -25.89 -9.85 -7.91
C ARG A 261 -25.16 -10.94 -8.71
N GLY A 262 -25.88 -12.01 -9.06
CA GLY A 262 -25.32 -13.11 -9.85
C GLY A 262 -24.56 -14.13 -8.99
N ASP A 263 -23.57 -14.77 -9.59
CA ASP A 263 -22.79 -15.87 -9.02
C ASP A 263 -21.26 -15.66 -9.16
N GLN A 264 -20.85 -14.43 -9.41
CA GLN A 264 -19.43 -14.10 -9.52
C GLN A 264 -18.88 -13.58 -8.19
N ALA A 265 -17.60 -13.79 -7.97
CA ALA A 265 -16.83 -13.14 -6.93
C ALA A 265 -15.58 -12.48 -7.54
N MET A 266 -15.02 -11.49 -6.88
CA MET A 266 -13.68 -10.99 -7.16
C MET A 266 -12.73 -11.38 -6.06
N ALA A 267 -11.45 -11.55 -6.40
CA ALA A 267 -10.36 -11.85 -5.48
C ALA A 267 -9.16 -10.94 -5.74
N LEU A 268 -8.53 -10.46 -4.66
CA LEU A 268 -7.27 -9.71 -4.71
C LEU A 268 -6.16 -10.63 -4.20
N ILE A 269 -5.17 -10.92 -5.07
CA ILE A 269 -4.05 -11.82 -4.78
C ILE A 269 -2.76 -11.16 -5.27
N GLN A 270 -1.82 -10.90 -4.37
CA GLN A 270 -0.53 -10.25 -4.69
C GLN A 270 -0.69 -8.97 -5.54
N GLY A 271 -1.69 -8.16 -5.19
CA GLY A 271 -1.98 -6.92 -5.92
C GLY A 271 -2.63 -7.12 -7.29
N GLN A 272 -2.97 -8.34 -7.71
CA GLN A 272 -3.72 -8.63 -8.94
C GLN A 272 -5.19 -8.92 -8.61
N ILE A 273 -6.10 -8.44 -9.45
CA ILE A 273 -7.54 -8.61 -9.29
C ILE A 273 -8.04 -9.65 -10.28
N TYR A 274 -8.83 -10.58 -9.77
CA TYR A 274 -9.45 -11.66 -10.54
C TYR A 274 -10.95 -11.66 -10.32
N THR A 275 -11.71 -12.09 -11.33
CA THR A 275 -13.09 -12.53 -11.17
C THR A 275 -13.16 -14.05 -11.33
N LEU A 276 -14.14 -14.68 -10.68
CA LEU A 276 -14.41 -16.11 -10.77
C LEU A 276 -15.90 -16.40 -10.57
N THR A 277 -16.38 -17.46 -11.19
CA THR A 277 -17.72 -17.99 -10.94
C THR A 277 -17.74 -18.79 -9.64
N VAL A 278 -18.68 -18.50 -8.75
CA VAL A 278 -18.94 -19.22 -7.50
C VAL A 278 -20.05 -20.23 -7.74
N PRO A 279 -19.73 -21.52 -7.89
CA PRO A 279 -20.74 -22.51 -8.24
C PRO A 279 -21.65 -22.85 -7.05
N ARG A 280 -22.91 -23.09 -7.33
CA ARG A 280 -23.90 -23.54 -6.34
C ARG A 280 -23.88 -25.08 -6.24
N VAL A 281 -22.84 -25.63 -5.60
CA VAL A 281 -22.62 -27.08 -5.43
C VAL A 281 -22.64 -27.46 -3.95
N GLY A 282 -22.74 -28.75 -3.66
CA GLY A 282 -22.90 -29.26 -2.28
C GLY A 282 -21.68 -29.02 -1.38
N GLU A 283 -20.46 -29.13 -1.92
CA GLU A 283 -19.22 -28.81 -1.23
C GLU A 283 -18.55 -27.62 -1.89
N ALA A 284 -17.93 -26.75 -1.09
CA ALA A 284 -17.20 -25.58 -1.58
C ALA A 284 -15.97 -26.01 -2.38
N PRO A 285 -15.91 -25.78 -3.70
CA PRO A 285 -14.75 -26.14 -4.51
C PRO A 285 -13.57 -25.20 -4.22
N THR A 286 -12.37 -25.64 -4.65
CA THR A 286 -11.21 -24.77 -4.77
C THR A 286 -11.07 -24.35 -6.23
N VAL A 287 -11.03 -23.04 -6.48
CA VAL A 287 -10.80 -22.45 -7.80
C VAL A 287 -9.41 -21.83 -7.80
N ASN A 288 -8.56 -22.28 -8.71
CA ASN A 288 -7.25 -21.68 -8.95
C ASN A 288 -7.39 -20.60 -10.03
N VAL A 289 -7.34 -19.34 -9.62
CA VAL A 289 -7.45 -18.18 -10.53
C VAL A 289 -6.10 -17.73 -11.08
N GLY A 290 -4.98 -18.29 -10.58
CA GLY A 290 -3.64 -17.99 -11.09
C GLY A 290 -3.35 -18.58 -12.46
N SER A 291 -4.21 -19.51 -12.93
CA SER A 291 -4.20 -20.06 -14.30
C SER A 291 -5.65 -20.09 -14.77
N PRO A 292 -6.22 -18.95 -15.17
CA PRO A 292 -7.64 -18.82 -15.47
C PRO A 292 -8.12 -19.80 -16.55
N GLU A 293 -7.29 -20.07 -17.56
CA GLU A 293 -7.54 -20.98 -18.68
C GLU A 293 -7.68 -22.44 -18.22
N ASN A 294 -7.08 -22.81 -17.10
CA ASN A 294 -7.12 -24.15 -16.51
C ASN A 294 -8.02 -24.20 -15.25
N ALA A 295 -8.71 -23.13 -14.92
CA ALA A 295 -9.55 -23.08 -13.73
C ALA A 295 -10.75 -24.02 -13.84
N SER A 296 -11.14 -24.66 -12.71
CA SER A 296 -12.28 -25.59 -12.68
C SER A 296 -13.64 -24.89 -12.94
N PHE A 297 -13.69 -23.57 -12.81
CA PHE A 297 -14.83 -22.72 -13.10
C PHE A 297 -14.33 -21.45 -13.77
N PRO A 298 -15.14 -20.77 -14.60
CA PRO A 298 -14.71 -19.57 -15.29
C PRO A 298 -14.07 -18.56 -14.34
N ALA A 299 -12.88 -18.12 -14.71
CA ALA A 299 -12.09 -17.14 -13.99
C ALA A 299 -11.40 -16.21 -14.99
N ARG A 300 -11.10 -14.98 -14.58
CA ARG A 300 -10.40 -13.99 -15.42
C ARG A 300 -9.51 -13.12 -14.54
N LYS A 301 -8.29 -12.83 -15.00
CA LYS A 301 -7.43 -11.77 -14.48
C LYS A 301 -7.86 -10.44 -15.10
N LEU A 302 -8.07 -9.42 -14.26
CA LEU A 302 -8.57 -8.11 -14.72
C LEU A 302 -7.46 -7.06 -14.84
N THR A 303 -6.34 -7.26 -14.14
CA THR A 303 -5.31 -6.24 -14.01
C THR A 303 -4.01 -6.67 -14.68
N ARG A 304 -3.38 -5.75 -15.40
CA ARG A 304 -2.02 -5.87 -15.91
C ARG A 304 -1.01 -5.38 -14.87
N PHE A 305 -1.18 -4.14 -14.40
CA PHE A 305 -0.25 -3.50 -13.44
C PHE A 305 -0.63 -3.76 -11.98
N GLY A 306 -1.73 -4.48 -11.72
CA GLY A 306 -2.31 -4.69 -10.40
C GLY A 306 -3.37 -3.65 -10.04
N GLY A 307 -3.85 -3.73 -8.80
CA GLY A 307 -4.89 -2.84 -8.27
C GLY A 307 -5.02 -2.94 -6.76
N GLU A 308 -5.60 -1.91 -6.18
CA GLU A 308 -5.89 -1.81 -4.75
C GLU A 308 -7.36 -1.41 -4.56
N PHE A 309 -7.93 -1.74 -3.41
CA PHE A 309 -9.29 -1.36 -3.05
C PHE A 309 -10.36 -1.79 -4.08
N PRO A 310 -10.41 -3.08 -4.48
CA PRO A 310 -11.36 -3.52 -5.49
C PRO A 310 -12.80 -3.44 -4.98
N ALA A 311 -13.72 -2.97 -5.82
CA ALA A 311 -15.13 -2.82 -5.54
C ALA A 311 -16.01 -3.24 -6.73
N TRP A 312 -17.20 -3.79 -6.46
CA TRP A 312 -18.21 -4.04 -7.47
C TRP A 312 -19.08 -2.81 -7.71
N SER A 313 -19.51 -2.58 -8.94
CA SER A 313 -20.66 -1.73 -9.20
C SER A 313 -21.95 -2.35 -8.62
N GLY A 314 -22.96 -1.55 -8.31
CA GLY A 314 -24.21 -2.03 -7.69
C GLY A 314 -25.01 -3.00 -8.58
N ASP A 315 -24.83 -2.95 -9.89
CA ASP A 315 -25.42 -3.87 -10.86
C ASP A 315 -24.57 -5.14 -11.11
N ALA A 316 -23.35 -5.20 -10.57
CA ALA A 316 -22.36 -6.23 -10.79
C ALA A 316 -21.83 -6.33 -12.24
N ALA A 317 -22.05 -5.30 -13.07
CA ALA A 317 -21.55 -5.26 -14.45
C ALA A 317 -20.10 -4.80 -14.56
N ARG A 318 -19.58 -4.10 -13.52
CA ARG A 318 -18.24 -3.51 -13.52
C ARG A 318 -17.47 -3.84 -12.25
N VAL A 319 -16.16 -3.92 -12.39
CA VAL A 319 -15.21 -3.99 -11.27
C VAL A 319 -14.37 -2.71 -11.28
N HIS A 320 -14.28 -2.08 -10.13
CA HIS A 320 -13.54 -0.84 -9.91
C HIS A 320 -12.32 -1.13 -9.02
N TRP A 321 -11.24 -0.37 -9.20
CA TRP A 321 -10.08 -0.39 -8.30
C TRP A 321 -9.30 0.91 -8.39
N SER A 322 -8.30 1.06 -7.55
CA SER A 322 -7.39 2.21 -7.57
C SER A 322 -5.93 1.76 -7.64
N LEU A 323 -5.06 2.63 -8.15
CA LEU A 323 -3.61 2.58 -8.02
C LEU A 323 -3.09 4.01 -7.89
N GLY A 324 -2.43 4.32 -6.78
CA GLY A 324 -2.06 5.70 -6.52
C GLY A 324 -3.27 6.63 -6.55
N ASN A 325 -3.25 7.67 -7.37
CA ASN A 325 -4.38 8.57 -7.58
C ASN A 325 -5.26 8.23 -8.79
N ALA A 326 -5.00 7.09 -9.43
CA ALA A 326 -5.83 6.60 -10.53
C ALA A 326 -6.98 5.74 -10.04
N HIS A 327 -8.13 5.87 -10.67
CA HIS A 327 -9.31 5.03 -10.53
C HIS A 327 -9.57 4.30 -11.84
N PHE A 328 -9.78 3.00 -11.75
CA PHE A 328 -9.99 2.13 -12.90
C PHE A 328 -11.41 1.56 -12.89
N VAL A 329 -11.98 1.43 -14.08
CA VAL A 329 -13.31 0.85 -14.31
C VAL A 329 -13.22 -0.22 -15.40
N TYR A 330 -13.42 -1.47 -15.04
CA TYR A 330 -13.40 -2.62 -15.93
C TYR A 330 -14.84 -3.07 -16.20
N ASP A 331 -15.30 -2.98 -17.44
CA ASP A 331 -16.62 -3.40 -17.87
C ASP A 331 -16.57 -4.86 -18.35
N LEU A 332 -17.30 -5.73 -17.65
CA LEU A 332 -17.25 -7.18 -17.92
C LEU A 332 -17.87 -7.55 -19.28
N GLU A 333 -18.97 -6.90 -19.67
CA GLU A 333 -19.64 -7.17 -20.95
C GLU A 333 -18.79 -6.67 -22.12
N ALA A 334 -18.20 -5.48 -21.99
CA ALA A 334 -17.30 -4.96 -23.01
C ALA A 334 -16.03 -5.83 -23.15
N ALA A 335 -15.51 -6.36 -22.06
CA ALA A 335 -14.38 -7.29 -22.10
C ALA A 335 -14.73 -8.64 -22.74
N ASP A 336 -15.94 -9.15 -22.53
CA ASP A 336 -16.43 -10.36 -23.21
C ASP A 336 -16.56 -10.11 -24.72
N ALA A 337 -17.16 -8.98 -25.13
CA ALA A 337 -17.29 -8.61 -26.53
C ALA A 337 -15.91 -8.40 -27.21
N PHE A 338 -14.93 -7.85 -26.49
CA PHE A 338 -13.57 -7.70 -26.98
C PHE A 338 -12.91 -9.07 -27.21
N ALA A 339 -13.00 -9.99 -26.26
CA ALA A 339 -12.46 -11.34 -26.40
C ALA A 339 -13.10 -12.08 -27.58
N ASP A 340 -14.42 -12.01 -27.74
CA ASP A 340 -15.14 -12.60 -28.89
C ASP A 340 -14.64 -12.02 -30.22
N SER A 341 -14.29 -10.73 -30.25
CA SER A 341 -13.77 -10.06 -31.45
C SER A 341 -12.38 -10.55 -31.84
N LEU A 342 -11.50 -10.79 -30.86
CA LEU A 342 -10.17 -11.35 -31.07
C LEU A 342 -10.26 -12.77 -31.61
N GLU A 343 -11.02 -13.64 -30.96
CA GLU A 343 -11.23 -14.99 -31.46
C GLU A 343 -11.82 -15.05 -32.88
N ALA A 344 -12.67 -14.10 -33.23
CA ALA A 344 -13.21 -14.00 -34.59
C ALA A 344 -12.14 -13.55 -35.60
N ALA A 345 -11.25 -12.62 -35.22
CA ALA A 345 -10.14 -12.17 -36.04
C ALA A 345 -9.11 -13.29 -36.28
N GLU A 346 -8.71 -14.02 -35.23
CA GLU A 346 -7.81 -15.18 -35.35
C GLU A 346 -8.39 -16.29 -36.25
N ARG A 347 -9.67 -16.61 -36.08
CA ARG A 347 -10.35 -17.58 -36.97
C ARG A 347 -10.40 -17.10 -38.42
N ALA A 348 -10.49 -15.80 -38.67
CA ALA A 348 -10.51 -15.22 -40.01
C ALA A 348 -9.12 -15.15 -40.66
N ALA A 349 -8.07 -14.98 -39.86
CA ALA A 349 -6.68 -14.99 -40.32
C ALA A 349 -6.23 -16.38 -40.81
N GLY A 350 -6.82 -17.45 -40.27
CA GLY A 350 -6.46 -18.84 -40.63
C GLY A 350 -5.10 -19.24 -40.08
N PRO A 351 -4.70 -20.53 -40.21
CA PRO A 351 -3.37 -20.94 -39.78
C PRO A 351 -2.32 -20.23 -40.64
N SER A 352 -1.37 -19.53 -40.00
CA SER A 352 -0.22 -18.93 -40.68
C SER A 352 0.68 -20.08 -41.18
N ASP A 353 0.96 -20.10 -42.48
CA ASP A 353 1.88 -21.07 -43.14
C ASP A 353 3.38 -20.74 -42.85
N ASP A 354 3.69 -19.78 -42.01
CA ASP A 354 5.04 -19.36 -41.66
C ASP A 354 5.46 -19.90 -40.27
N GLU A 355 5.63 -21.22 -40.17
CA GLU A 355 6.54 -21.81 -39.21
C GLU A 355 7.97 -21.70 -39.80
N GLU A 356 8.69 -20.59 -39.53
CA GLU A 356 10.14 -20.52 -39.47
C GLU A 356 10.60 -19.04 -39.40
N GLU A 357 10.47 -18.43 -38.22
CA GLU A 357 11.47 -17.52 -37.65
C GLU A 357 11.24 -17.46 -36.15
N GLU A 358 12.05 -18.21 -35.39
CA GLU A 358 12.21 -18.04 -33.95
C GLU A 358 12.82 -16.64 -33.67
N GLY A 359 12.01 -15.62 -33.76
CA GLY A 359 12.21 -14.36 -33.10
C GLY A 359 11.21 -14.36 -31.96
N GLU A 360 11.68 -14.31 -30.72
CA GLU A 360 10.89 -13.91 -29.57
C GLU A 360 10.45 -12.45 -29.78
N GLU A 361 9.54 -12.20 -30.72
CA GLU A 361 8.68 -11.03 -30.68
C GLU A 361 7.59 -11.41 -29.69
N ASP A 362 7.70 -10.86 -28.45
CA ASP A 362 6.66 -10.94 -27.46
C ASP A 362 5.36 -10.46 -28.11
N GLU A 363 4.45 -11.39 -28.45
CA GLU A 363 3.08 -11.06 -28.83
C GLU A 363 2.49 -10.36 -27.58
N GLU A 364 2.39 -9.02 -27.61
CA GLU A 364 1.57 -8.31 -26.62
C GLU A 364 0.18 -8.94 -26.70
N GLU A 365 -0.17 -9.74 -25.70
CA GLU A 365 -1.54 -10.24 -25.58
C GLU A 365 -2.47 -9.04 -25.63
N ASP A 366 -3.32 -8.96 -26.65
CA ASP A 366 -4.35 -7.95 -26.77
C ASP A 366 -5.36 -8.13 -25.62
N LEU A 367 -5.08 -7.49 -24.49
CA LEU A 367 -5.94 -7.50 -23.30
C LEU A 367 -6.93 -6.34 -23.35
N TYR A 368 -8.15 -6.60 -22.91
CA TYR A 368 -9.11 -5.51 -22.71
C TYR A 368 -8.58 -4.54 -21.65
N GLU A 369 -8.42 -3.27 -22.03
CA GLU A 369 -7.95 -2.23 -21.12
C GLU A 369 -9.12 -1.58 -20.38
N PRO A 370 -9.05 -1.46 -19.03
CA PRO A 370 -10.03 -0.72 -18.24
C PRO A 370 -9.95 0.78 -18.55
N LEU A 371 -11.05 1.48 -18.32
CA LEU A 371 -11.03 2.95 -18.32
C LEU A 371 -10.22 3.43 -17.11
N GLU A 372 -9.29 4.36 -17.32
CA GLU A 372 -8.48 4.99 -16.28
C GLU A 372 -8.85 6.47 -16.14
N PHE A 373 -9.09 6.89 -14.89
CA PHE A 373 -9.37 8.28 -14.51
C PHE A 373 -8.40 8.74 -13.43
N ARG A 374 -7.69 9.85 -13.64
CA ARG A 374 -6.81 10.45 -12.62
C ARG A 374 -7.59 11.42 -11.74
N LEU A 375 -7.67 11.14 -10.43
CA LEU A 375 -8.32 11.98 -9.45
C LEU A 375 -7.26 12.93 -8.85
N GLU A 376 -7.15 14.12 -9.43
CA GLU A 376 -6.12 15.08 -9.05
C GLU A 376 -6.55 15.96 -7.88
N ILE A 377 -5.97 15.72 -6.71
CA ILE A 377 -6.14 16.53 -5.51
C ILE A 377 -4.83 17.26 -5.24
N GLN A 378 -4.89 18.59 -5.19
CA GLN A 378 -3.75 19.43 -4.82
C GLN A 378 -3.82 19.75 -3.32
N ALA A 379 -2.74 19.50 -2.61
CA ALA A 379 -2.59 19.84 -1.19
C ALA A 379 -1.52 20.91 -1.00
N PRO A 380 -1.68 21.82 -0.03
CA PRO A 380 -0.62 22.76 0.31
C PRO A 380 0.56 22.03 0.93
N ARG A 381 1.77 22.44 0.57
CA ARG A 381 2.99 21.99 1.23
C ARG A 381 3.20 22.83 2.50
N ASP A 382 3.57 22.18 3.59
CA ASP A 382 3.96 22.88 4.82
C ASP A 382 5.34 23.52 4.64
N ILE A 383 5.34 24.81 4.35
CA ILE A 383 6.54 25.65 4.22
C ILE A 383 6.49 26.69 5.33
N PRO A 384 7.33 26.59 6.38
CA PRO A 384 7.35 27.59 7.44
C PRO A 384 7.80 28.95 6.88
N GLU A 385 7.24 30.03 7.39
CA GLU A 385 7.60 31.37 7.02
C GLU A 385 8.49 32.02 8.09
N GLY A 386 9.44 32.86 7.67
CA GLY A 386 10.28 33.60 8.57
C GLY A 386 11.77 33.47 8.30
N VAL A 387 12.57 34.09 9.17
CA VAL A 387 14.04 34.02 9.09
C VAL A 387 14.60 33.72 10.47
N VAL A 388 15.45 32.69 10.53
CA VAL A 388 16.18 32.28 11.74
C VAL A 388 17.67 32.34 11.45
N ALA A 389 18.45 32.97 12.36
CA ALA A 389 19.90 32.96 12.32
C ALA A 389 20.46 32.14 13.49
N LEU A 390 21.18 31.07 13.18
CA LEU A 390 21.89 30.22 14.13
C LEU A 390 23.35 30.71 14.19
N THR A 391 23.78 31.31 15.30
CA THR A 391 25.05 32.03 15.39
C THR A 391 26.05 31.38 16.33
N ASN A 392 27.34 31.67 16.12
CA ASN A 392 28.46 31.29 16.99
C ASN A 392 28.62 29.75 17.15
N ALA A 393 28.18 29.00 16.18
CA ALA A 393 28.30 27.54 16.20
C ALA A 393 29.53 27.05 15.44
N ARG A 394 30.08 25.94 15.84
CA ARG A 394 30.93 25.13 14.95
C ARG A 394 30.05 24.48 13.89
N ILE A 395 30.41 24.58 12.61
CA ILE A 395 29.59 24.06 11.51
C ILE A 395 30.38 23.02 10.73
N LEU A 396 29.85 21.81 10.64
CA LEU A 396 30.31 20.78 9.72
C LEU A 396 29.43 20.85 8.47
N THR A 397 29.95 21.40 7.39
CA THR A 397 29.14 21.70 6.20
C THR A 397 28.78 20.47 5.39
N MET A 398 29.56 19.37 5.53
CA MET A 398 29.54 18.18 4.70
C MET A 398 29.84 18.44 3.22
N ASP A 399 30.47 19.59 2.91
CA ASP A 399 31.07 19.90 1.62
C ASP A 399 32.58 19.60 1.71
N GLY A 400 32.95 18.38 1.32
CA GLY A 400 34.26 17.81 1.59
C GLY A 400 34.59 17.83 3.08
N ASP A 401 35.80 18.28 3.44
CA ASP A 401 36.30 18.34 4.81
C ASP A 401 36.12 19.75 5.44
N GLN A 402 35.28 20.60 4.87
CA GLN A 402 35.10 21.97 5.35
C GLN A 402 34.46 22.02 6.73
N VAL A 403 35.15 22.67 7.66
CA VAL A 403 34.69 22.98 9.01
C VAL A 403 34.80 24.48 9.24
N ILE A 404 33.74 25.12 9.70
CA ILE A 404 33.72 26.51 10.17
C ILE A 404 33.69 26.47 11.70
N GLU A 405 34.79 26.87 12.33
CA GLU A 405 34.94 26.74 13.79
C GLU A 405 34.01 27.64 14.59
N GLU A 406 33.69 28.83 14.06
CA GLU A 406 32.73 29.77 14.63
C GLU A 406 31.93 30.42 13.49
N GLY A 407 30.75 29.86 13.24
CA GLY A 407 29.95 30.19 12.06
C GLY A 407 28.51 30.61 12.36
N THR A 408 27.88 31.09 11.32
CA THR A 408 26.47 31.50 11.29
C THR A 408 25.76 30.80 10.12
N VAL A 409 24.58 30.22 10.40
CA VAL A 409 23.64 29.70 9.39
C VAL A 409 22.40 30.58 9.42
N VAL A 410 22.02 31.10 8.27
CA VAL A 410 20.75 31.85 8.10
C VAL A 410 19.78 30.94 7.33
N VAL A 411 18.64 30.66 7.94
CA VAL A 411 17.54 29.92 7.32
C VAL A 411 16.40 30.89 7.02
N ARG A 412 15.95 30.93 5.78
CA ARG A 412 14.78 31.69 5.35
C ARG A 412 13.71 30.70 4.88
N ASN A 413 12.58 30.73 5.54
CA ASN A 413 11.51 29.75 5.33
C ASN A 413 12.06 28.31 5.51
N ASN A 414 12.01 27.48 4.50
CA ASN A 414 12.51 26.09 4.50
C ASN A 414 13.90 25.93 3.83
N ARG A 415 14.63 27.03 3.56
CA ARG A 415 15.92 27.01 2.85
C ARG A 415 17.05 27.65 3.64
N ILE A 416 18.23 27.04 3.56
CA ILE A 416 19.46 27.67 4.02
C ILE A 416 19.78 28.82 3.05
N ALA A 417 19.73 30.04 3.53
CA ALA A 417 19.96 31.25 2.74
C ALA A 417 21.44 31.66 2.72
N ALA A 418 22.17 31.42 3.82
CA ALA A 418 23.58 31.70 3.93
C ALA A 418 24.26 30.86 5.01
N VAL A 419 25.53 30.50 4.78
CA VAL A 419 26.44 29.84 5.73
C VAL A 419 27.80 30.47 5.61
N GLY A 420 28.46 30.77 6.74
CA GLY A 420 29.81 31.30 6.73
C GLY A 420 30.32 31.61 8.14
N GLU A 421 31.53 32.19 8.22
CA GLU A 421 32.12 32.61 9.49
C GLU A 421 31.27 33.67 10.17
N THR A 422 31.19 33.64 11.50
CA THR A 422 30.48 34.66 12.29
C THR A 422 31.02 36.06 11.99
N GLY A 423 30.10 36.97 11.66
CA GLY A 423 30.41 38.33 11.24
C GLY A 423 30.65 38.52 9.74
N SER A 424 30.81 37.42 8.96
CA SER A 424 30.86 37.48 7.49
C SER A 424 29.48 37.30 6.85
N VAL A 425 28.54 36.66 7.57
CA VAL A 425 27.18 36.41 7.10
C VAL A 425 26.27 37.57 7.54
N GLU A 426 25.56 38.16 6.59
CA GLU A 426 24.55 39.19 6.89
C GLU A 426 23.31 38.54 7.50
N ILE A 427 22.94 38.98 8.70
CA ILE A 427 21.70 38.55 9.36
C ILE A 427 20.62 39.58 9.03
N PRO A 428 19.52 39.17 8.35
CA PRO A 428 18.44 40.07 7.99
C PRO A 428 17.80 40.71 9.23
N SER A 429 17.40 41.98 9.11
CA SER A 429 16.68 42.67 10.19
C SER A 429 15.36 41.96 10.48
N GLY A 430 15.08 41.72 11.76
CA GLY A 430 13.88 40.96 12.20
C GLY A 430 14.04 39.44 12.19
N ALA A 431 15.23 38.92 11.88
CA ALA A 431 15.50 37.48 12.04
C ALA A 431 15.49 37.08 13.53
N GLU A 432 14.87 35.99 13.86
CA GLU A 432 15.07 35.33 15.15
C GLU A 432 16.50 34.85 15.23
N THR A 433 17.23 35.24 16.29
CA THR A 433 18.63 34.86 16.45
C THR A 433 18.79 33.92 17.64
N ILE A 434 19.39 32.77 17.38
CA ILE A 434 19.69 31.75 18.38
C ILE A 434 21.20 31.64 18.51
N ASP A 435 21.73 31.95 19.69
CA ASP A 435 23.16 31.79 20.01
C ASP A 435 23.46 30.32 20.34
N LEU A 436 24.34 29.70 19.57
CA LEU A 436 24.75 28.30 19.70
C LEU A 436 26.23 28.16 20.08
N ALA A 437 26.80 29.16 20.79
CA ALA A 437 28.18 29.08 21.26
C ALA A 437 28.50 27.78 21.97
N GLY A 438 29.58 27.13 21.57
CA GLY A 438 30.01 25.82 22.10
C GLY A 438 29.22 24.62 21.59
N ARG A 439 28.29 24.80 20.63
CA ARG A 439 27.55 23.73 19.96
C ARG A 439 28.04 23.52 18.53
N THR A 440 27.74 22.35 17.97
CA THR A 440 28.06 22.02 16.58
C THR A 440 26.78 21.86 15.79
N ILE A 441 26.69 22.52 14.65
CA ILE A 441 25.63 22.34 13.65
C ILE A 441 26.13 21.32 12.61
N VAL A 442 25.29 20.37 12.30
CA VAL A 442 25.46 19.39 11.21
C VAL A 442 24.17 19.32 10.40
N PRO A 443 24.19 18.91 9.12
CA PRO A 443 22.97 18.55 8.40
C PRO A 443 22.20 17.48 9.14
N GLY A 444 20.86 17.47 8.99
CA GLY A 444 20.04 16.40 9.55
C GLY A 444 20.45 15.03 9.00
N PHE A 445 20.41 14.01 9.84
CA PHE A 445 20.76 12.66 9.43
C PHE A 445 19.71 12.10 8.45
N VAL A 446 20.19 11.26 7.53
CA VAL A 446 19.37 10.49 6.59
C VAL A 446 19.46 9.02 6.97
N ASP A 447 18.33 8.43 7.40
CA ASP A 447 18.25 6.99 7.60
C ASP A 447 17.79 6.33 6.30
N THR A 448 18.70 5.61 5.65
CA THR A 448 18.45 4.98 4.35
C THR A 448 17.75 3.61 4.46
N HIS A 449 17.48 3.12 5.67
CA HIS A 449 16.84 1.83 5.91
C HIS A 449 15.93 1.85 7.17
N ALA A 450 14.97 2.74 7.19
CA ALA A 450 14.08 2.98 8.34
C ALA A 450 12.72 2.30 8.14
N HIS A 451 12.53 1.08 8.65
CA HIS A 451 11.21 0.44 8.70
C HIS A 451 10.32 1.12 9.72
N MET A 452 9.48 2.05 9.28
CA MET A 452 8.67 2.90 10.16
C MET A 452 7.42 2.20 10.68
N TRP A 453 6.79 1.35 9.89
CA TRP A 453 5.59 0.58 10.24
C TRP A 453 4.47 1.42 10.89
N PRO A 454 4.00 2.52 10.25
CA PRO A 454 2.84 3.27 10.74
C PRO A 454 1.61 2.37 10.79
N ALA A 455 0.54 2.79 11.47
CA ALA A 455 -0.70 2.02 11.55
C ALA A 455 -1.30 1.80 10.16
N TRP A 456 -1.69 0.55 9.84
CA TRP A 456 -2.29 0.20 8.56
C TRP A 456 -3.81 0.35 8.55
N GLN A 457 -4.36 0.71 7.40
CA GLN A 457 -5.78 0.74 7.03
C GLN A 457 -6.58 1.87 7.68
N VAL A 458 -6.71 1.92 8.98
CA VAL A 458 -7.20 3.11 9.69
C VAL A 458 -5.97 3.87 10.16
N HIS A 459 -5.82 5.11 9.73
CA HIS A 459 -4.66 5.92 10.06
C HIS A 459 -4.88 6.71 11.34
N ARG A 460 -3.79 7.01 12.02
CA ARG A 460 -3.71 7.97 13.12
C ARG A 460 -2.54 8.92 12.89
N LYS A 461 -2.67 10.16 13.32
CA LYS A 461 -1.65 11.19 13.10
C LYS A 461 -0.49 11.07 14.09
N ASP A 462 -0.73 10.52 15.27
CA ASP A 462 0.29 10.34 16.30
C ASP A 462 1.10 9.07 16.07
N GLN A 463 2.24 9.22 15.38
CA GLN A 463 3.16 8.15 15.04
C GLN A 463 4.47 8.33 15.83
N TRP A 464 4.61 7.63 16.95
CA TRP A 464 5.78 7.77 17.84
C TRP A 464 7.12 7.54 17.14
N MET A 465 7.18 6.65 16.13
CA MET A 465 8.41 6.38 15.38
C MET A 465 8.90 7.61 14.59
N TYR A 466 7.99 8.47 14.11
CA TYR A 466 8.36 9.70 13.41
C TYR A 466 8.97 10.71 14.37
N TRP A 467 8.39 10.85 15.55
CA TRP A 467 8.92 11.70 16.62
C TRP A 467 10.27 11.20 17.12
N ALA A 468 10.43 9.88 17.28
CA ALA A 468 11.69 9.28 17.69
C ALA A 468 12.81 9.59 16.68
N ASN A 469 12.55 9.46 15.38
CA ASN A 469 13.52 9.82 14.34
C ASN A 469 13.97 11.27 14.46
N LEU A 470 13.02 12.21 14.55
CA LEU A 470 13.34 13.64 14.72
C LEU A 470 14.10 13.91 16.02
N ALA A 471 13.74 13.26 17.13
CA ALA A 471 14.42 13.43 18.42
C ALA A 471 15.89 12.98 18.37
N TYR A 472 16.24 12.04 17.51
CA TYR A 472 17.63 11.60 17.27
C TYR A 472 18.31 12.33 16.10
N GLY A 473 17.67 13.39 15.55
CA GLY A 473 18.24 14.21 14.48
C GLY A 473 18.11 13.62 13.09
N VAL A 474 17.32 12.55 12.93
CA VAL A 474 16.99 11.98 11.61
C VAL A 474 15.87 12.80 10.99
N THR A 475 16.17 13.56 9.95
CA THR A 475 15.25 14.49 9.29
C THR A 475 14.73 13.98 7.96
N THR A 476 15.33 12.92 7.45
CA THR A 476 14.94 12.24 6.21
C THR A 476 15.09 10.74 6.39
N THR A 477 14.10 9.99 5.93
CA THR A 477 14.09 8.53 5.99
C THR A 477 13.77 7.93 4.64
N ARG A 478 14.34 6.75 4.37
CA ARG A 478 13.88 5.85 3.34
C ARG A 478 13.22 4.66 4.02
N ASP A 479 11.90 4.51 3.85
CA ASP A 479 11.12 3.40 4.39
C ASP A 479 11.00 2.28 3.34
N PRO A 480 11.84 1.25 3.42
CA PRO A 480 11.88 0.20 2.40
C PRO A 480 10.90 -0.92 2.71
N GLN A 481 10.30 -1.49 1.67
CA GLN A 481 9.52 -2.73 1.75
C GLN A 481 8.40 -2.65 2.80
N THR A 482 7.46 -1.76 2.59
CA THR A 482 6.39 -1.49 3.55
C THR A 482 5.26 -2.53 3.53
N ALA A 483 5.26 -3.45 2.57
CA ALA A 483 4.23 -4.46 2.31
C ALA A 483 2.83 -3.89 2.00
N GLN A 484 2.60 -2.62 2.23
CA GLN A 484 1.36 -1.87 2.02
C GLN A 484 1.67 -0.46 1.53
N THR A 485 0.68 0.22 0.99
CA THR A 485 0.82 1.58 0.44
C THR A 485 0.46 2.68 1.43
N ASP A 486 0.02 2.35 2.65
CA ASP A 486 -0.32 3.32 3.71
C ASP A 486 0.78 4.38 3.93
N VAL A 487 2.05 3.98 3.84
CA VAL A 487 3.21 4.87 3.99
C VAL A 487 3.20 6.05 2.99
N LEU A 488 2.62 5.87 1.81
CA LEU A 488 2.54 6.93 0.80
C LEU A 488 1.61 8.05 1.27
N THR A 489 0.46 7.69 1.86
CA THR A 489 -0.44 8.66 2.49
C THR A 489 0.23 9.34 3.69
N TYR A 490 0.91 8.58 4.56
CA TYR A 490 1.65 9.17 5.70
C TYR A 490 2.73 10.15 5.25
N ALA A 491 3.46 9.83 4.19
CA ALA A 491 4.47 10.74 3.66
C ALA A 491 3.85 12.05 3.11
N ASP A 492 2.67 11.98 2.51
CA ASP A 492 1.94 13.15 2.06
C ASP A 492 1.34 13.97 3.23
N LEU A 493 0.90 13.31 4.30
CA LEU A 493 0.47 13.95 5.55
C LEU A 493 1.64 14.70 6.24
N VAL A 494 2.87 14.16 6.17
CA VAL A 494 4.06 14.89 6.63
C VAL A 494 4.35 16.08 5.73
N ARG A 495 4.24 15.94 4.40
CA ARG A 495 4.44 17.05 3.44
C ARG A 495 3.47 18.19 3.64
N SER A 496 2.22 17.89 4.01
CA SER A 496 1.18 18.89 4.26
C SER A 496 1.22 19.50 5.67
N GLY A 497 2.10 19.00 6.56
CA GLY A 497 2.17 19.43 7.96
C GLY A 497 1.07 18.89 8.86
N GLU A 498 0.19 18.01 8.35
CA GLU A 498 -0.85 17.35 9.16
C GLU A 498 -0.25 16.38 10.19
N ILE A 499 0.95 15.86 9.93
CA ILE A 499 1.75 15.00 10.81
C ILE A 499 3.17 15.57 10.94
N THR A 500 3.68 15.64 12.16
CA THR A 500 5.09 15.96 12.41
C THR A 500 5.94 14.71 12.23
N GLY A 501 6.92 14.76 11.32
CA GLY A 501 7.80 13.64 11.02
C GLY A 501 8.98 14.03 10.14
N PRO A 502 9.94 13.11 9.93
CA PRO A 502 10.99 13.29 8.94
C PRO A 502 10.40 13.29 7.52
N ARG A 503 11.12 13.83 6.55
CA ARG A 503 10.77 13.64 5.13
C ARG A 503 10.85 12.15 4.80
N ILE A 504 9.77 11.56 4.29
CA ILE A 504 9.67 10.13 4.05
C ILE A 504 9.74 9.84 2.56
N TYR A 505 10.78 9.10 2.16
CA TYR A 505 10.83 8.41 0.89
C TYR A 505 10.53 6.93 1.15
N SER A 506 9.74 6.31 0.28
CA SER A 506 9.41 4.89 0.40
C SER A 506 9.71 4.16 -0.89
N THR A 507 10.05 2.89 -0.75
CA THR A 507 10.09 1.97 -1.89
C THR A 507 8.72 1.38 -2.22
N GLY A 508 7.66 1.79 -1.51
CA GLY A 508 6.37 1.12 -1.58
C GLY A 508 6.41 -0.30 -1.01
N PRO A 509 5.47 -1.16 -1.39
CA PRO A 509 5.33 -2.52 -0.85
C PRO A 509 6.60 -3.37 -0.92
N GLY A 510 7.45 -3.18 -1.93
CA GLY A 510 8.63 -3.99 -2.22
C GLY A 510 8.32 -5.14 -3.19
N VAL A 511 9.36 -5.72 -3.78
CA VAL A 511 9.26 -6.85 -4.71
C VAL A 511 9.75 -8.11 -4.02
N PHE A 512 8.94 -9.14 -4.04
CA PHE A 512 9.18 -10.42 -3.39
C PHE A 512 9.21 -11.57 -4.39
N TRP A 513 9.68 -12.75 -3.96
CA TRP A 513 9.63 -13.95 -4.77
C TRP A 513 8.18 -14.38 -5.12
N GLN A 514 7.22 -13.97 -4.29
CA GLN A 514 5.79 -14.23 -4.51
C GLN A 514 5.21 -13.46 -5.71
N ASP A 515 5.86 -12.38 -6.15
CA ASP A 515 5.45 -11.65 -7.35
C ASP A 515 5.66 -12.49 -8.62
N ASN A 516 6.44 -13.57 -8.51
CA ASN A 516 6.61 -14.65 -9.50
C ASN A 516 6.89 -14.17 -10.93
N ILE A 517 7.74 -13.15 -11.06
CA ILE A 517 8.08 -12.52 -12.34
C ILE A 517 8.71 -13.55 -13.26
N SER A 518 8.12 -13.81 -14.42
CA SER A 518 8.52 -14.83 -15.38
C SER A 518 9.16 -14.24 -16.66
N SER A 519 9.00 -12.95 -16.93
CA SER A 519 9.52 -12.27 -18.10
C SER A 519 10.02 -10.85 -17.78
N LEU A 520 10.73 -10.24 -18.75
CA LEU A 520 11.12 -8.83 -18.67
C LEU A 520 9.90 -7.90 -18.72
N ASP A 521 8.86 -8.26 -19.48
CA ASP A 521 7.67 -7.42 -19.63
C ASP A 521 6.83 -7.42 -18.35
N GLU A 522 6.70 -8.55 -17.68
CA GLU A 522 6.12 -8.56 -16.33
C GLU A 522 6.92 -7.71 -15.33
N ALA A 523 8.26 -7.70 -15.45
CA ALA A 523 9.07 -6.80 -14.65
C ALA A 523 8.82 -5.33 -14.99
N ARG A 524 8.64 -4.98 -16.28
CA ARG A 524 8.27 -3.63 -16.73
C ARG A 524 6.91 -3.20 -16.20
N ASP A 525 5.90 -4.06 -16.29
CA ASP A 525 4.56 -3.81 -15.75
C ASP A 525 4.60 -3.59 -14.23
N LEU A 526 5.37 -4.41 -13.52
CA LEU A 526 5.55 -4.21 -12.07
C LEU A 526 6.22 -2.87 -11.76
N ILE A 527 7.33 -2.54 -12.43
CA ILE A 527 8.07 -1.28 -12.19
C ILE A 527 7.25 -0.06 -12.61
N ARG A 528 6.47 -0.15 -13.69
CA ARG A 528 5.55 0.90 -14.11
C ARG A 528 4.55 1.26 -13.00
N ARG A 529 4.05 0.27 -12.24
CA ARG A 529 3.22 0.52 -11.04
C ARG A 529 3.90 1.44 -10.05
N TYR A 530 5.19 1.20 -9.77
CA TYR A 530 5.96 2.01 -8.81
C TYR A 530 6.29 3.40 -9.35
N ALA A 531 6.60 3.51 -10.65
CA ALA A 531 6.97 4.77 -11.30
C ALA A 531 5.76 5.70 -11.46
N GLU A 532 4.70 5.20 -12.08
CA GLU A 532 3.60 6.03 -12.58
C GLU A 532 2.45 6.18 -11.57
N TYR A 533 2.28 5.21 -10.66
CA TYR A 533 1.15 5.22 -9.73
C TYR A 533 1.57 5.47 -8.29
N TYR A 534 2.64 4.85 -7.81
CA TYR A 534 3.12 5.08 -6.44
C TYR A 534 4.07 6.29 -6.34
N ASP A 535 4.58 6.79 -7.46
CA ASP A 535 5.58 7.87 -7.52
C ASP A 535 6.74 7.63 -6.54
N THR A 536 7.28 6.41 -6.54
CA THR A 536 8.47 6.08 -5.76
C THR A 536 9.73 6.32 -6.59
N LYS A 537 10.79 6.82 -5.94
CA LYS A 537 12.09 7.06 -6.59
C LYS A 537 13.04 5.88 -6.43
N THR A 538 12.70 4.97 -5.54
CA THR A 538 13.50 3.78 -5.26
C THR A 538 12.59 2.57 -5.11
N ILE A 539 13.11 1.39 -5.44
CA ILE A 539 12.43 0.11 -5.22
C ILE A 539 13.32 -0.84 -4.42
N LYS A 540 12.74 -1.68 -3.60
CA LYS A 540 13.46 -2.74 -2.89
C LYS A 540 13.06 -4.11 -3.41
N MET A 541 14.05 -4.86 -3.88
CA MET A 541 13.94 -6.29 -4.18
C MET A 541 14.32 -7.07 -2.91
N TYR A 542 13.32 -7.62 -2.21
CA TYR A 542 13.55 -8.45 -1.03
C TYR A 542 13.31 -9.92 -1.36
N VAL A 543 14.43 -10.68 -1.46
CA VAL A 543 14.35 -12.08 -1.89
C VAL A 543 13.53 -12.26 -3.19
N ALA A 544 13.71 -11.33 -4.12
CA ALA A 544 12.93 -11.23 -5.37
C ALA A 544 13.38 -12.29 -6.40
N GLY A 545 13.24 -13.56 -6.06
CA GLY A 545 13.51 -14.67 -6.97
C GLY A 545 15.00 -14.91 -7.28
N ASN A 546 15.27 -15.47 -8.43
CA ASN A 546 16.60 -15.86 -8.89
C ASN A 546 17.37 -14.67 -9.53
N ARG A 547 18.58 -14.94 -10.04
CA ARG A 547 19.44 -13.91 -10.66
C ARG A 547 18.77 -13.28 -11.90
N GLN A 548 18.13 -14.08 -12.75
CA GLN A 548 17.48 -13.61 -13.97
C GLN A 548 16.35 -12.64 -13.66
N GLN A 549 15.48 -12.99 -12.76
CA GLN A 549 14.36 -12.16 -12.32
C GLN A 549 14.83 -10.81 -11.77
N ARG A 550 15.89 -10.81 -10.94
CA ARG A 550 16.49 -9.57 -10.43
C ARG A 550 17.10 -8.72 -11.54
N GLN A 551 17.70 -9.33 -12.57
CA GLN A 551 18.24 -8.60 -13.71
C GLN A 551 17.11 -7.93 -14.52
N TRP A 552 16.00 -8.59 -14.75
CA TRP A 552 14.82 -8.00 -15.39
C TRP A 552 14.29 -6.80 -14.59
N ILE A 553 14.16 -6.94 -13.26
CA ILE A 553 13.71 -5.83 -12.40
C ILE A 553 14.68 -4.65 -12.47
N ILE A 554 16.01 -4.89 -12.44
CA ILE A 554 17.02 -3.83 -12.56
C ILE A 554 16.94 -3.15 -13.93
N GLN A 555 16.74 -3.91 -15.00
CA GLN A 555 16.58 -3.37 -16.34
C GLN A 555 15.34 -2.49 -16.43
N ALA A 556 14.19 -2.97 -16.03
CA ALA A 556 12.93 -2.22 -16.00
C ALA A 556 13.04 -0.97 -15.10
N ALA A 557 13.68 -1.07 -13.93
CA ALA A 557 13.91 0.05 -13.04
C ALA A 557 14.76 1.16 -13.69
N ARG A 558 15.75 0.80 -14.50
CA ARG A 558 16.56 1.77 -15.27
C ARG A 558 15.74 2.46 -16.37
N GLU A 559 14.85 1.74 -17.03
CA GLU A 559 13.97 2.29 -18.07
C GLU A 559 13.02 3.36 -17.52
N HIS A 560 12.61 3.23 -16.25
CA HIS A 560 11.72 4.14 -15.53
C HIS A 560 12.45 5.10 -14.57
N GLU A 561 13.78 5.19 -14.62
CA GLU A 561 14.57 6.05 -13.72
C GLU A 561 14.28 5.82 -12.23
N ILE A 562 14.02 4.57 -11.84
CA ILE A 562 13.88 4.15 -10.45
C ILE A 562 15.18 3.49 -9.98
N MET A 563 15.67 3.88 -8.80
CA MET A 563 16.87 3.31 -8.20
C MET A 563 16.57 1.95 -7.55
N PRO A 564 17.02 0.82 -8.09
CA PRO A 564 16.79 -0.49 -7.50
C PRO A 564 17.76 -0.75 -6.36
N THR A 565 17.26 -1.33 -5.28
CA THR A 565 18.07 -1.86 -4.18
C THR A 565 17.69 -3.30 -3.90
N THR A 566 18.65 -4.09 -3.40
CA THR A 566 18.44 -5.51 -3.08
C THR A 566 18.97 -5.85 -1.70
N GLU A 567 18.45 -6.91 -1.13
CA GLU A 567 18.89 -7.49 0.13
C GLU A 567 19.00 -9.00 0.03
#